data_d2c1145f9b4f4ea0ed190110abb74904
#
_entry.id   d2c1145f9b4f4ea0ed190110abb74904
#
_cell.length_a   1.000
_cell.length_b   1.000
_cell.length_c   1.000
_cell.angle_alpha   90.00
_cell.angle_beta   90.00
_cell.angle_gamma   90.00
#
_symmetry.space_group_name_H-M   'P 1'
#
loop_
_entity.id
_entity.type
_entity.pdbx_description
1 polymer ?
#
loop_
_entity_poly.entity_id
_entity_poly.type
_entity_poly.pdbx_seq_one_letter_code
_entity_poly.pdbx_strand_id
1 'polypeptide(L)'
;MRLLDALRIEAEGLVAKVQQSNLFSHMGDRGEFREQIIQQFLRPFLPPCYGLSPGEVFSSDGEQSAQVDIVIYDAVFSTVLFRSNTRMLFPAESIFGSIEVKSSLSLSELEKACGNIESIKRLTRRQADAMDLLPFVRFPLGPGLRGGGDFRNPYLGIVFGYKGATVDSVRGVLGDRLSESGVNRHCLPDFVFVADPGYMVYRRQQDGTPAYPGGDFSTYGWIPTGADNLALLFLTLNSCLGNLRLRRPDVNALWIQVFRECCQQAGWMVT
;
A
#
# COMPACT_ATOMS: atom_id res chain seq x y z
N MET A 1 5.81 27.93 0.94
CA MET A 1 6.05 26.88 1.99
C MET A 1 7.13 25.95 1.46
N ARG A 2 8.28 25.94 2.09
CA ARG A 2 9.51 25.30 1.59
C ARG A 2 9.38 23.79 1.27
N LEU A 3 8.56 23.04 2.02
CA LEU A 3 8.36 21.60 1.73
C LEU A 3 7.64 21.36 0.41
N LEU A 4 6.57 22.09 0.15
CA LEU A 4 5.83 21.94 -1.10
C LEU A 4 6.68 22.35 -2.30
N ASP A 5 7.47 23.42 -2.15
CA ASP A 5 8.38 23.88 -3.21
C ASP A 5 9.46 22.82 -3.49
N ALA A 6 10.04 22.20 -2.45
CA ALA A 6 10.98 21.11 -2.60
C ALA A 6 10.36 19.89 -3.31
N LEU A 7 9.14 19.52 -2.92
CA LEU A 7 8.41 18.40 -3.57
C LEU A 7 8.14 18.69 -5.06
N ARG A 8 7.81 19.94 -5.40
CA ARG A 8 7.60 20.35 -6.81
C ARG A 8 8.87 20.26 -7.63
N ILE A 9 9.98 20.77 -7.09
CA ILE A 9 11.31 20.71 -7.76
C ILE A 9 11.69 19.25 -8.02
N GLU A 10 11.55 18.37 -7.04
CA GLU A 10 11.83 16.94 -7.21
C GLU A 10 10.88 16.29 -8.23
N ALA A 11 9.60 16.66 -8.22
CA ALA A 11 8.63 16.16 -9.18
C ALA A 11 8.97 16.56 -10.63
N GLU A 12 9.42 17.79 -10.84
CA GLU A 12 9.91 18.26 -12.16
C GLU A 12 11.11 17.44 -12.63
N GLY A 13 12.07 17.16 -11.73
CA GLY A 13 13.22 16.29 -12.03
C GLY A 13 12.82 14.87 -12.44
N LEU A 14 11.72 14.35 -11.89
CA LEU A 14 11.21 13.03 -12.26
C LEU A 14 10.59 12.98 -13.65
N VAL A 15 9.93 14.02 -14.08
CA VAL A 15 9.38 14.10 -15.43
C VAL A 15 10.48 13.89 -16.46
N ALA A 16 11.66 14.49 -16.26
CA ALA A 16 12.81 14.28 -17.12
C ALA A 16 13.30 12.82 -17.11
N LYS A 17 13.37 12.17 -15.93
CA LYS A 17 13.73 10.75 -15.81
C LYS A 17 12.72 9.84 -16.50
N VAL A 18 11.43 10.13 -16.40
CA VAL A 18 10.38 9.39 -17.13
C VAL A 18 10.57 9.50 -18.64
N GLN A 19 10.92 10.68 -19.15
CA GLN A 19 11.24 10.85 -20.57
C GLN A 19 12.44 9.99 -20.97
N GLN A 20 13.48 9.93 -20.14
CA GLN A 20 14.63 9.04 -20.36
C GLN A 20 14.24 7.56 -20.41
N SER A 21 13.23 7.14 -19.64
CA SER A 21 12.74 5.75 -19.68
C SER A 21 12.24 5.33 -21.06
N ASN A 22 11.85 6.26 -21.91
CA ASN A 22 11.42 5.97 -23.28
C ASN A 22 12.56 5.53 -24.20
N LEU A 23 13.81 5.69 -23.77
CA LEU A 23 15.01 5.21 -24.49
C LEU A 23 15.18 3.69 -24.36
N PHE A 24 14.59 3.05 -23.37
CA PHE A 24 14.61 1.59 -23.24
C PHE A 24 13.71 0.95 -24.31
N SER A 25 14.27 0.02 -25.07
CA SER A 25 13.55 -0.73 -26.12
C SER A 25 12.62 -1.79 -25.53
N HIS A 26 13.02 -2.45 -24.43
CA HIS A 26 12.23 -3.49 -23.79
C HIS A 26 11.17 -2.88 -22.84
N MET A 27 9.93 -3.35 -23.00
CA MET A 27 8.79 -2.83 -22.20
C MET A 27 8.92 -3.18 -20.71
N GLY A 28 9.48 -4.35 -20.39
CA GLY A 28 9.72 -4.78 -19.01
C GLY A 28 10.69 -3.86 -18.28
N ASP A 29 11.86 -3.61 -18.90
CA ASP A 29 12.90 -2.73 -18.33
C ASP A 29 12.37 -1.31 -18.10
N ARG A 30 11.52 -0.84 -19.02
CA ARG A 30 10.87 0.47 -18.91
C ARG A 30 9.89 0.50 -17.74
N GLY A 31 9.14 -0.57 -17.50
CA GLY A 31 8.23 -0.70 -16.37
C GLY A 31 8.98 -0.63 -15.06
N GLU A 32 9.97 -1.51 -14.88
CA GLU A 32 10.80 -1.58 -13.68
C GLU A 32 11.51 -0.25 -13.39
N PHE A 33 12.05 0.41 -14.41
CA PHE A 33 12.69 1.71 -14.25
C PHE A 33 11.70 2.78 -13.74
N ARG A 34 10.45 2.77 -14.21
CA ARG A 34 9.41 3.71 -13.76
C ARG A 34 8.93 3.45 -12.33
N GLU A 35 8.87 2.20 -11.91
CA GLU A 35 8.63 1.83 -10.52
C GLU A 35 9.75 2.36 -9.62
N GLN A 36 11.01 2.20 -10.04
CA GLN A 36 12.18 2.72 -9.34
C GLN A 36 12.16 4.26 -9.23
N ILE A 37 11.67 4.98 -10.26
CA ILE A 37 11.52 6.43 -10.21
C ILE A 37 10.58 6.85 -9.06
N ILE A 38 9.43 6.19 -8.90
CA ILE A 38 8.51 6.50 -7.80
C ILE A 38 9.14 6.19 -6.44
N GLN A 39 9.84 5.07 -6.32
CA GLN A 39 10.56 4.73 -5.09
C GLN A 39 11.64 5.77 -4.76
N GLN A 40 12.43 6.19 -5.75
CA GLN A 40 13.46 7.22 -5.59
C GLN A 40 12.89 8.58 -5.21
N PHE A 41 11.71 8.92 -5.69
CA PHE A 41 11.00 10.14 -5.30
C PHE A 41 10.53 10.10 -3.84
N LEU A 42 9.92 9.01 -3.45
CA LEU A 42 9.33 8.89 -2.11
C LEU A 42 10.39 8.74 -1.02
N ARG A 43 11.47 8.01 -1.31
CA ARG A 43 12.47 7.59 -0.32
C ARG A 43 13.11 8.72 0.48
N PRO A 44 13.56 9.85 -0.10
CA PRO A 44 14.19 10.95 0.63
C PRO A 44 13.28 11.64 1.62
N PHE A 45 11.96 11.58 1.39
CA PHE A 45 10.97 12.29 2.19
C PHE A 45 10.28 11.42 3.23
N LEU A 46 10.33 10.09 3.08
CA LEU A 46 9.73 9.17 4.05
C LEU A 46 10.68 8.91 5.23
N PRO A 47 10.14 8.85 6.47
CA PRO A 47 10.91 8.39 7.62
C PRO A 47 11.59 7.04 7.34
N PRO A 48 12.83 6.81 7.85
CA PRO A 48 13.59 5.58 7.61
C PRO A 48 12.89 4.29 8.07
N CYS A 49 11.90 4.40 8.95
CA CYS A 49 11.10 3.25 9.40
C CYS A 49 10.19 2.68 8.30
N TYR A 50 9.95 3.41 7.23
CA TYR A 50 9.18 2.92 6.08
C TYR A 50 10.11 2.44 4.99
N GLY A 51 10.07 1.13 4.69
CA GLY A 51 10.75 0.54 3.55
C GLY A 51 9.87 0.54 2.31
N LEU A 52 10.50 0.63 1.14
CA LEU A 52 9.85 0.51 -0.16
C LEU A 52 10.61 -0.54 -0.98
N SER A 53 9.93 -1.54 -1.49
CA SER A 53 10.52 -2.58 -2.34
C SER A 53 9.45 -3.29 -3.15
N PRO A 54 9.74 -3.76 -4.37
CA PRO A 54 8.87 -4.72 -5.05
C PRO A 54 8.86 -6.06 -4.32
N GLY A 55 7.74 -6.78 -4.41
CA GLY A 55 7.67 -8.10 -3.80
C GLY A 55 6.29 -8.70 -3.73
N GLU A 56 6.18 -9.75 -2.95
CA GLU A 56 4.97 -10.50 -2.68
C GLU A 56 4.73 -10.57 -1.17
N VAL A 57 3.48 -10.71 -0.79
CA VAL A 57 3.06 -10.74 0.61
C VAL A 57 2.39 -12.07 0.90
N PHE A 58 2.70 -12.69 2.03
CA PHE A 58 2.07 -13.93 2.45
C PHE A 58 1.47 -13.77 3.85
N SER A 59 0.38 -14.48 4.10
CA SER A 59 -0.25 -14.58 5.40
C SER A 59 0.24 -15.81 6.16
N SER A 60 0.06 -15.79 7.48
CA SER A 60 0.32 -16.97 8.31
C SER A 60 -0.58 -18.18 7.99
N ASP A 61 -1.67 -17.97 7.25
CA ASP A 61 -2.60 -19.01 6.81
C ASP A 61 -2.17 -19.66 5.48
N GLY A 62 -1.03 -19.23 4.93
CA GLY A 62 -0.46 -19.78 3.70
C GLY A 62 -0.99 -19.13 2.41
N GLU A 63 -1.83 -18.10 2.52
CA GLU A 63 -2.24 -17.32 1.35
C GLU A 63 -1.14 -16.36 0.91
N GLN A 64 -1.07 -16.10 -0.39
CA GLN A 64 -0.06 -15.24 -1.00
C GLN A 64 -0.72 -14.24 -1.95
N SER A 65 -0.21 -13.00 -1.97
CA SER A 65 -0.64 -11.97 -2.90
C SER A 65 -0.07 -12.20 -4.30
N ALA A 66 -0.63 -11.49 -5.28
CA ALA A 66 0.09 -11.22 -6.51
C ALA A 66 1.38 -10.44 -6.22
N GLN A 67 2.33 -10.46 -7.16
CA GLN A 67 3.46 -9.55 -7.13
C GLN A 67 2.97 -8.12 -7.27
N VAL A 68 3.49 -7.21 -6.45
CA VAL A 68 3.19 -5.78 -6.49
C VAL A 68 4.43 -4.95 -6.74
N ASP A 69 4.23 -3.82 -7.39
CA ASP A 69 5.31 -2.96 -7.86
C ASP A 69 6.05 -2.31 -6.69
N ILE A 70 5.34 -1.88 -5.64
CA ILE A 70 5.94 -1.30 -4.42
C ILE A 70 5.16 -1.75 -3.19
N VAL A 71 5.79 -2.52 -2.33
CA VAL A 71 5.33 -2.83 -0.97
C VAL A 71 5.88 -1.78 -0.02
N ILE A 72 5.02 -1.22 0.82
CA ILE A 72 5.39 -0.29 1.90
C ILE A 72 5.44 -1.10 3.19
N TYR A 73 6.62 -1.25 3.78
CA TYR A 73 6.82 -2.12 4.92
C TYR A 73 7.54 -1.43 6.08
N ASP A 74 7.42 -2.01 7.27
CA ASP A 74 8.18 -1.58 8.44
C ASP A 74 9.64 -2.03 8.30
N ALA A 75 10.54 -1.10 8.03
CA ALA A 75 11.97 -1.37 7.81
C ALA A 75 12.77 -1.58 9.10
N VAL A 76 12.18 -1.30 10.26
CA VAL A 76 12.87 -1.33 11.57
C VAL A 76 12.53 -2.59 12.35
N PHE A 77 11.24 -2.95 12.40
CA PHE A 77 10.76 -4.03 13.27
C PHE A 77 10.26 -5.26 12.49
N SER A 78 10.22 -5.19 11.16
CA SER A 78 9.73 -6.28 10.35
C SER A 78 10.79 -7.33 10.07
N THR A 79 10.37 -8.59 10.15
CA THR A 79 11.14 -9.71 9.62
C THR A 79 10.80 -9.85 8.14
N VAL A 80 11.76 -9.60 7.27
CA VAL A 80 11.66 -9.93 5.83
C VAL A 80 12.26 -11.32 5.67
N LEU A 81 11.46 -12.28 5.23
CA LEU A 81 11.89 -13.69 5.19
C LEU A 81 12.86 -13.99 4.07
N PHE A 82 12.73 -13.30 2.94
CA PHE A 82 13.59 -13.52 1.80
C PHE A 82 13.93 -12.18 1.14
N ARG A 83 15.21 -11.98 0.87
CA ARG A 83 15.72 -10.82 0.12
C ARG A 83 16.52 -11.32 -1.06
N SER A 84 16.02 -11.10 -2.27
CA SER A 84 16.84 -11.16 -3.48
C SER A 84 17.24 -9.73 -3.90
N ASN A 85 18.11 -9.61 -4.89
CA ASN A 85 18.51 -8.31 -5.42
C ASN A 85 17.35 -7.53 -6.05
N THR A 86 16.27 -8.20 -6.43
CA THR A 86 15.16 -7.63 -7.20
C THR A 86 13.80 -7.75 -6.51
N ARG A 87 13.64 -8.64 -5.52
CA ARG A 87 12.33 -8.91 -4.89
C ARG A 87 12.46 -9.31 -3.43
N MET A 88 11.43 -9.01 -2.66
CA MET A 88 11.32 -9.43 -1.27
C MET A 88 10.03 -10.20 -1.05
N LEU A 89 10.03 -11.07 -0.03
CA LEU A 89 8.86 -11.78 0.44
C LEU A 89 8.53 -11.29 1.85
N PHE A 90 7.34 -10.74 2.03
CA PHE A 90 6.93 -10.05 3.24
C PHE A 90 5.82 -10.81 3.97
N PRO A 91 5.93 -10.99 5.31
CA PRO A 91 4.77 -11.33 6.11
C PRO A 91 3.71 -10.22 6.05
N ALA A 92 2.43 -10.59 6.03
CA ALA A 92 1.31 -9.65 6.01
C ALA A 92 1.32 -8.68 7.19
N GLU A 93 1.86 -9.09 8.33
CA GLU A 93 2.03 -8.30 9.54
C GLU A 93 3.07 -7.18 9.40
N SER A 94 3.95 -7.31 8.40
CA SER A 94 5.11 -6.42 8.22
C SER A 94 4.83 -5.25 7.30
N ILE A 95 3.68 -5.21 6.63
CA ILE A 95 3.42 -4.22 5.58
C ILE A 95 2.33 -3.22 5.97
N PHE A 96 2.49 -1.98 5.53
CA PHE A 96 1.47 -0.95 5.64
C PHE A 96 0.51 -0.96 4.45
N GLY A 97 1.00 -1.33 3.26
CA GLY A 97 0.22 -1.35 2.04
C GLY A 97 1.08 -1.45 0.79
N SER A 98 0.50 -1.08 -0.34
CA SER A 98 1.14 -1.18 -1.66
C SER A 98 0.81 -0.02 -2.57
N ILE A 99 1.70 0.20 -3.56
CA ILE A 99 1.47 1.10 -4.68
C ILE A 99 1.68 0.29 -5.97
N GLU A 100 0.67 0.28 -6.81
CA GLU A 100 0.74 -0.20 -8.19
C GLU A 100 1.12 0.95 -9.11
N VAL A 101 2.15 0.77 -9.93
CA VAL A 101 2.69 1.80 -10.83
C VAL A 101 2.46 1.40 -12.28
N LYS A 102 1.77 2.24 -13.03
CA LYS A 102 1.47 1.98 -14.44
C LYS A 102 2.01 3.08 -15.34
N SER A 103 2.74 2.69 -16.36
CA SER A 103 3.24 3.61 -17.40
C SER A 103 2.09 4.33 -18.11
N SER A 104 1.02 3.58 -18.38
CA SER A 104 -0.22 4.08 -18.95
C SER A 104 -1.37 3.33 -18.28
N LEU A 105 -2.16 4.04 -17.52
CA LEU A 105 -3.32 3.51 -16.81
C LEU A 105 -4.52 3.45 -17.76
N SER A 106 -4.57 2.43 -18.62
CA SER A 106 -5.80 2.07 -19.33
C SER A 106 -6.81 1.47 -18.37
N LEU A 107 -8.07 1.33 -18.77
CA LEU A 107 -9.09 0.71 -17.92
C LEU A 107 -8.74 -0.74 -17.58
N SER A 108 -8.19 -1.50 -18.51
CA SER A 108 -7.71 -2.87 -18.26
C SER A 108 -6.52 -2.94 -17.31
N GLU A 109 -5.61 -1.96 -17.36
CA GLU A 109 -4.50 -1.87 -16.39
C GLU A 109 -4.99 -1.42 -15.01
N LEU A 110 -6.03 -0.58 -14.94
CA LEU A 110 -6.69 -0.24 -13.68
C LEU A 110 -7.33 -1.47 -13.03
N GLU A 111 -8.04 -2.29 -13.81
CA GLU A 111 -8.64 -3.53 -13.29
C GLU A 111 -7.59 -4.49 -12.76
N LYS A 112 -6.47 -4.67 -13.46
CA LYS A 112 -5.34 -5.49 -12.98
C LYS A 112 -4.76 -4.93 -11.68
N ALA A 113 -4.53 -3.61 -11.63
CA ALA A 113 -4.03 -2.95 -10.42
C ALA A 113 -5.00 -3.10 -9.23
N CYS A 114 -6.31 -3.00 -9.48
CA CYS A 114 -7.33 -3.31 -8.47
C CYS A 114 -7.21 -4.74 -7.96
N GLY A 115 -7.05 -5.72 -8.86
CA GLY A 115 -6.87 -7.13 -8.51
C GLY A 115 -5.62 -7.37 -7.66
N ASN A 116 -4.49 -6.74 -8.00
CA ASN A 116 -3.25 -6.85 -7.24
C ASN A 116 -3.40 -6.26 -5.82
N ILE A 117 -3.99 -5.07 -5.71
CA ILE A 117 -4.29 -4.45 -4.39
C ILE A 117 -5.24 -5.33 -3.59
N GLU A 118 -6.27 -5.86 -4.23
CA GLU A 118 -7.26 -6.74 -3.61
C GLU A 118 -6.60 -8.02 -3.08
N SER A 119 -5.64 -8.59 -3.80
CA SER A 119 -4.91 -9.78 -3.38
C SER A 119 -4.15 -9.57 -2.08
N ILE A 120 -3.60 -8.36 -1.83
CA ILE A 120 -2.97 -7.99 -0.56
C ILE A 120 -4.02 -7.74 0.52
N LYS A 121 -5.04 -6.93 0.21
CA LYS A 121 -6.02 -6.50 1.21
C LYS A 121 -6.90 -7.62 1.75
N ARG A 122 -6.95 -8.76 1.07
CA ARG A 122 -7.61 -9.98 1.56
C ARG A 122 -6.78 -10.78 2.55
N LEU A 123 -5.46 -10.60 2.58
CA LEU A 123 -4.59 -11.38 3.43
C LEU A 123 -4.89 -11.12 4.91
N THR A 124 -5.01 -12.20 5.67
CA THR A 124 -5.18 -12.15 7.11
C THR A 124 -3.86 -11.78 7.79
N ARG A 125 -3.93 -10.86 8.76
CA ARG A 125 -2.83 -10.58 9.68
C ARG A 125 -3.09 -11.25 11.01
N ARG A 126 -2.15 -12.07 11.48
CA ARG A 126 -2.14 -12.53 12.87
C ARG A 126 -1.40 -11.49 13.71
N GLN A 127 -2.13 -10.84 14.59
CA GLN A 127 -1.54 -9.87 15.51
C GLN A 127 -1.20 -10.59 16.82
N ALA A 128 -0.01 -10.31 17.36
CA ALA A 128 0.32 -10.76 18.68
C ALA A 128 -0.64 -10.14 19.71
N ASP A 129 -1.15 -10.94 20.66
CA ASP A 129 -1.89 -10.46 21.82
C ASP A 129 -1.00 -9.69 22.81
N ALA A 130 0.29 -9.55 22.52
CA ALA A 130 1.25 -8.86 23.37
C ALA A 130 0.90 -7.37 23.44
N MET A 131 0.74 -6.89 24.68
CA MET A 131 0.61 -5.47 25.00
C MET A 131 1.61 -4.64 24.20
N ASP A 132 1.10 -3.62 23.51
CA ASP A 132 1.91 -2.55 22.95
C ASP A 132 2.86 -2.02 24.02
N LEU A 133 4.15 -2.30 23.88
CA LEU A 133 5.18 -1.75 24.74
C LEU A 133 5.41 -0.25 24.49
N LEU A 134 4.59 0.38 23.65
CA LEU A 134 4.53 1.85 23.47
C LEU A 134 3.29 2.38 24.21
N PRO A 135 3.39 2.60 25.54
CA PRO A 135 2.22 2.84 26.38
C PRO A 135 1.58 4.23 26.23
N PHE A 136 2.07 5.11 25.38
CA PHE A 136 1.74 6.54 25.48
C PHE A 136 1.14 7.21 24.25
N VAL A 137 0.85 6.49 23.18
CA VAL A 137 0.19 7.11 22.02
C VAL A 137 -1.22 6.55 21.87
N ARG A 138 -2.14 7.03 22.67
CA ARG A 138 -3.58 6.98 22.35
C ARG A 138 -3.81 7.98 21.21
N PHE A 139 -3.78 7.50 19.97
CA PHE A 139 -4.37 8.29 18.90
C PHE A 139 -5.88 8.31 19.11
N PRO A 140 -6.52 9.48 18.99
CA PRO A 140 -7.95 9.49 18.85
C PRO A 140 -8.26 8.72 17.55
N LEU A 141 -8.76 7.51 17.71
CA LEU A 141 -9.41 6.79 16.62
C LEU A 141 -10.52 7.71 16.13
N GLY A 142 -10.54 8.03 14.84
CA GLY A 142 -11.61 8.85 14.28
C GLY A 142 -12.98 8.31 14.67
N PRO A 143 -14.03 9.15 14.67
CA PRO A 143 -15.39 8.74 15.04
C PRO A 143 -15.87 7.67 14.06
N GLY A 144 -15.79 6.41 14.42
CA GLY A 144 -16.15 5.24 13.58
C GLY A 144 -15.44 3.96 13.98
N LEU A 145 -14.29 4.05 14.67
CA LEU A 145 -13.53 2.89 15.14
C LEU A 145 -13.86 2.50 16.59
N ARG A 146 -15.07 2.81 17.05
CA ARG A 146 -15.63 2.32 18.32
C ARG A 146 -16.34 0.99 18.07
N GLY A 147 -15.64 -0.09 18.21
CA GLY A 147 -16.24 -1.41 18.20
C GLY A 147 -15.21 -2.44 18.57
N GLY A 148 -15.36 -3.06 19.73
CA GLY A 148 -14.54 -4.21 20.11
C GLY A 148 -14.67 -5.30 19.06
N GLY A 149 -13.59 -5.72 18.52
CA GLY A 149 -13.52 -6.75 17.50
C GLY A 149 -12.68 -6.28 16.32
N ASP A 150 -11.70 -7.04 16.00
CA ASP A 150 -10.93 -6.99 14.76
C ASP A 150 -10.32 -5.62 14.38
N PHE A 151 -9.45 -5.09 15.24
CA PHE A 151 -8.58 -3.97 14.89
C PHE A 151 -7.56 -4.42 13.83
N ARG A 152 -8.02 -4.74 12.64
CA ARG A 152 -7.14 -4.92 11.50
C ARG A 152 -6.68 -3.54 11.10
N ASN A 153 -5.39 -3.27 11.25
CA ASN A 153 -4.79 -2.14 10.55
C ASN A 153 -5.10 -2.32 9.06
N PRO A 154 -5.91 -1.44 8.46
CA PRO A 154 -6.27 -1.61 7.08
C PRO A 154 -5.02 -1.46 6.23
N TYR A 155 -4.90 -2.30 5.19
CA TYR A 155 -3.86 -2.10 4.20
C TYR A 155 -4.16 -0.85 3.36
N LEU A 156 -3.16 -0.02 3.14
CA LEU A 156 -3.22 1.06 2.18
C LEU A 156 -3.03 0.48 0.76
N GLY A 157 -3.88 0.87 -0.18
CA GLY A 157 -3.77 0.49 -1.59
C GLY A 157 -3.82 1.73 -2.49
N ILE A 158 -2.74 2.00 -3.21
CA ILE A 158 -2.63 3.14 -4.14
C ILE A 158 -2.35 2.63 -5.54
N VAL A 159 -3.00 3.25 -6.54
CA VAL A 159 -2.65 3.11 -7.95
C VAL A 159 -2.06 4.42 -8.42
N PHE A 160 -0.90 4.36 -9.08
CA PHE A 160 -0.26 5.51 -9.71
C PHE A 160 -0.08 5.26 -11.21
N GLY A 161 -0.61 6.15 -12.04
CA GLY A 161 -0.42 6.17 -13.49
C GLY A 161 0.36 7.39 -13.92
N TYR A 162 1.43 7.21 -14.71
CA TYR A 162 2.14 8.35 -15.34
C TYR A 162 1.27 9.04 -16.38
N LYS A 163 0.51 8.26 -17.14
CA LYS A 163 -0.54 8.70 -18.07
C LYS A 163 -1.77 7.85 -17.82
N GLY A 164 -2.95 8.33 -18.16
CA GLY A 164 -4.12 7.52 -17.94
C GLY A 164 -5.36 7.93 -18.70
N ALA A 165 -6.40 7.11 -18.51
CA ALA A 165 -7.75 7.38 -18.98
C ALA A 165 -8.32 8.65 -18.32
N THR A 166 -9.46 9.11 -18.80
CA THR A 166 -10.17 10.24 -18.20
C THR A 166 -10.66 9.89 -16.80
N VAL A 167 -10.80 10.90 -15.96
CA VAL A 167 -11.25 10.72 -14.58
C VAL A 167 -12.64 10.05 -14.52
N ASP A 168 -13.53 10.35 -15.43
CA ASP A 168 -14.87 9.76 -15.45
C ASP A 168 -14.81 8.26 -15.78
N SER A 169 -13.94 7.86 -16.71
CA SER A 169 -13.73 6.45 -17.05
C SER A 169 -13.13 5.67 -15.85
N VAL A 170 -12.14 6.26 -15.17
CA VAL A 170 -11.54 5.63 -13.97
C VAL A 170 -12.58 5.50 -12.84
N ARG A 171 -13.36 6.55 -12.60
CA ARG A 171 -14.43 6.52 -11.60
C ARG A 171 -15.54 5.52 -11.97
N GLY A 172 -15.84 5.39 -13.25
CA GLY A 172 -16.79 4.40 -13.77
C GLY A 172 -16.37 2.99 -13.37
N VAL A 173 -15.15 2.57 -13.73
CA VAL A 173 -14.63 1.24 -13.37
C VAL A 173 -14.64 1.00 -11.85
N LEU A 174 -14.18 1.97 -11.06
CA LEU A 174 -14.19 1.85 -9.60
C LEU A 174 -15.60 1.79 -9.01
N GLY A 175 -16.55 2.52 -9.58
CA GLY A 175 -17.95 2.51 -9.20
C GLY A 175 -18.65 1.19 -9.53
N ASP A 176 -18.37 0.64 -10.71
CA ASP A 176 -18.89 -0.66 -11.14
C ASP A 176 -18.39 -1.77 -10.19
N ARG A 177 -17.09 -1.79 -9.89
CA ARG A 177 -16.51 -2.73 -8.93
C ARG A 177 -17.05 -2.53 -7.50
N LEU A 178 -17.32 -1.30 -7.09
CA LEU A 178 -17.94 -1.02 -5.78
C LEU A 178 -19.36 -1.57 -5.69
N SER A 179 -20.06 -1.63 -6.81
CA SER A 179 -21.44 -2.11 -6.93
C SER A 179 -21.54 -3.60 -7.19
N GLU A 180 -20.42 -4.26 -7.51
CA GLU A 180 -20.36 -5.67 -7.86
C GLU A 180 -20.67 -6.55 -6.63
N SER A 181 -21.56 -7.51 -6.82
CA SER A 181 -21.99 -8.44 -5.77
C SER A 181 -20.82 -9.35 -5.36
N GLY A 182 -20.55 -9.40 -4.06
CA GLY A 182 -19.47 -10.21 -3.49
C GLY A 182 -18.11 -9.53 -3.40
N VAL A 183 -17.93 -8.34 -3.95
CA VAL A 183 -16.69 -7.57 -3.78
C VAL A 183 -16.66 -6.93 -2.39
N ASN A 184 -15.57 -7.18 -1.66
CA ASN A 184 -15.33 -6.46 -0.42
C ASN A 184 -14.83 -5.05 -0.76
N ARG A 185 -15.69 -4.03 -0.57
CA ARG A 185 -15.35 -2.63 -0.83
C ARG A 185 -14.05 -2.17 -0.18
N HIS A 186 -13.70 -2.71 0.99
CA HIS A 186 -12.46 -2.35 1.70
C HIS A 186 -11.20 -2.90 1.04
N CYS A 187 -11.33 -3.87 0.13
CA CYS A 187 -10.21 -4.41 -0.63
C CYS A 187 -9.89 -3.61 -1.90
N LEU A 188 -10.78 -2.70 -2.35
CA LEU A 188 -10.52 -1.84 -3.50
C LEU A 188 -9.40 -0.82 -3.21
N PRO A 189 -8.84 -0.11 -4.21
CA PRO A 189 -7.88 0.97 -4.01
C PRO A 189 -8.42 2.10 -3.13
N ASP A 190 -7.59 2.67 -2.28
CA ASP A 190 -7.95 3.85 -1.48
C ASP A 190 -7.80 5.12 -2.31
N PHE A 191 -6.74 5.18 -3.15
CA PHE A 191 -6.42 6.32 -3.99
C PHE A 191 -5.94 5.86 -5.37
N VAL A 192 -6.29 6.63 -6.39
CA VAL A 192 -5.75 6.50 -7.75
C VAL A 192 -5.21 7.87 -8.17
N PHE A 193 -3.92 7.95 -8.46
CA PHE A 193 -3.26 9.14 -8.97
C PHE A 193 -2.93 8.96 -10.43
N VAL A 194 -3.23 9.97 -11.25
CA VAL A 194 -2.84 10.00 -12.65
C VAL A 194 -2.14 11.33 -12.93
N ALA A 195 -0.84 11.25 -13.26
CA ALA A 195 -0.01 12.44 -13.41
C ALA A 195 -0.34 13.25 -14.66
N ASP A 196 -0.70 12.58 -15.76
CA ASP A 196 -1.17 13.21 -16.99
C ASP A 196 -2.52 12.57 -17.38
N PRO A 197 -3.63 13.29 -17.31
CA PRO A 197 -3.81 14.76 -17.29
C PRO A 197 -3.76 15.49 -15.94
N GLY A 198 -3.45 14.83 -14.83
CA GLY A 198 -3.27 15.46 -13.51
C GLY A 198 -4.55 15.48 -12.67
N TYR A 199 -4.89 14.32 -12.09
CA TYR A 199 -6.00 14.17 -11.14
C TYR A 199 -5.72 13.10 -10.09
N MET A 200 -6.48 13.16 -8.99
CA MET A 200 -6.54 12.14 -7.96
C MET A 200 -7.99 11.69 -7.76
N VAL A 201 -8.22 10.38 -7.76
CA VAL A 201 -9.48 9.75 -7.33
C VAL A 201 -9.27 9.17 -5.94
N TYR A 202 -10.25 9.30 -5.06
CA TYR A 202 -10.17 8.88 -3.67
C TYR A 202 -11.50 8.31 -3.17
N ARG A 203 -11.46 7.44 -2.17
CA ARG A 203 -12.65 6.99 -1.45
C ARG A 203 -13.27 8.19 -0.73
N ARG A 204 -14.55 8.43 -0.99
CA ARG A 204 -15.25 9.61 -0.49
C ARG A 204 -16.24 9.23 0.61
N GLN A 205 -16.14 9.90 1.75
CA GLN A 205 -17.12 9.85 2.82
C GLN A 205 -18.40 10.62 2.46
N GLN A 206 -19.44 10.46 3.27
CA GLN A 206 -20.71 11.16 3.06
C GLN A 206 -20.58 12.69 3.13
N ASP A 207 -19.69 13.19 3.97
CA ASP A 207 -19.37 14.62 4.11
C ASP A 207 -18.50 15.18 2.96
N GLY A 208 -18.11 14.34 2.02
CA GLY A 208 -17.29 14.71 0.86
C GLY A 208 -15.78 14.62 1.07
N THR A 209 -15.31 14.36 2.29
CA THR A 209 -13.88 14.24 2.59
C THR A 209 -13.30 12.89 2.16
N PRO A 210 -11.96 12.79 1.95
CA PRO A 210 -11.32 11.51 1.72
C PRO A 210 -11.48 10.57 2.92
N ALA A 211 -11.84 9.31 2.66
CA ALA A 211 -11.79 8.26 3.66
C ALA A 211 -10.37 7.75 3.84
N TYR A 212 -9.95 7.55 5.10
CA TYR A 212 -8.71 6.84 5.40
C TYR A 212 -8.85 5.34 5.10
N PRO A 213 -7.72 4.62 4.88
CA PRO A 213 -7.75 3.17 4.74
C PRO A 213 -8.55 2.52 5.89
N GLY A 214 -9.48 1.62 5.53
CA GLY A 214 -10.39 0.97 6.49
C GLY A 214 -11.58 1.80 6.96
N GLY A 215 -11.64 3.09 6.64
CA GLY A 215 -12.81 3.93 6.92
C GLY A 215 -13.99 3.65 5.99
N ASP A 216 -15.18 3.96 6.45
CA ASP A 216 -16.39 3.84 5.63
C ASP A 216 -16.40 4.86 4.50
N PHE A 217 -16.83 4.40 3.32
CA PHE A 217 -17.03 5.25 2.15
C PHE A 217 -18.21 4.73 1.32
N SER A 218 -18.83 5.63 0.56
CA SER A 218 -20.00 5.30 -0.25
C SER A 218 -19.74 5.37 -1.75
N THR A 219 -18.72 6.11 -2.16
CA THR A 219 -18.41 6.36 -3.57
C THR A 219 -16.96 6.83 -3.72
N TYR A 220 -16.56 7.05 -4.95
CA TYR A 220 -15.28 7.68 -5.29
C TYR A 220 -15.48 9.15 -5.68
N GLY A 221 -14.76 10.03 -4.98
CA GLY A 221 -14.59 11.45 -5.33
C GLY A 221 -13.33 11.65 -6.15
N TRP A 222 -13.15 12.88 -6.65
CA TRP A 222 -11.93 13.25 -7.36
C TRP A 222 -11.63 14.74 -7.22
N ILE A 223 -10.35 15.09 -7.44
CA ILE A 223 -9.87 16.46 -7.54
C ILE A 223 -8.86 16.58 -8.68
N PRO A 224 -8.82 17.72 -9.38
CA PRO A 224 -7.71 18.04 -10.27
C PRO A 224 -6.46 18.31 -9.44
N THR A 225 -5.32 17.81 -9.87
CA THR A 225 -4.04 17.95 -9.18
C THR A 225 -3.02 18.73 -9.99
N GLY A 226 -3.13 18.70 -11.31
CA GLY A 226 -2.17 19.33 -12.21
C GLY A 226 -0.73 18.88 -11.93
N ALA A 227 0.18 19.83 -11.84
CA ALA A 227 1.59 19.58 -11.54
C ALA A 227 1.85 19.08 -10.12
N ASP A 228 0.92 19.24 -9.19
CA ASP A 228 1.08 18.85 -7.79
C ASP A 228 0.76 17.36 -7.53
N ASN A 229 0.51 16.57 -8.58
CA ASN A 229 0.11 15.16 -8.46
C ASN A 229 1.06 14.33 -7.59
N LEU A 230 2.38 14.40 -7.85
CA LEU A 230 3.39 13.68 -7.06
C LEU A 230 3.54 14.23 -5.64
N ALA A 231 3.43 15.54 -5.47
CA ALA A 231 3.44 16.15 -4.13
C ALA A 231 2.24 15.67 -3.30
N LEU A 232 1.06 15.59 -3.92
CA LEU A 232 -0.14 15.05 -3.27
C LEU A 232 -0.04 13.56 -3.00
N LEU A 233 0.57 12.77 -3.91
CA LEU A 233 0.87 11.36 -3.63
C LEU A 233 1.69 11.21 -2.35
N PHE A 234 2.78 11.98 -2.22
CA PHE A 234 3.61 11.95 -1.03
C PHE A 234 2.85 12.38 0.23
N LEU A 235 2.13 13.52 0.17
CA LEU A 235 1.40 14.04 1.32
C LEU A 235 0.29 13.09 1.77
N THR A 236 -0.43 12.48 0.82
CA THR A 236 -1.46 11.47 1.11
C THR A 236 -0.84 10.23 1.75
N LEU A 237 0.25 9.73 1.17
CA LEU A 237 0.98 8.58 1.71
C LEU A 237 1.45 8.86 3.13
N ASN A 238 2.11 9.99 3.37
CA ASN A 238 2.63 10.35 4.69
C ASN A 238 1.50 10.54 5.72
N SER A 239 0.38 11.14 5.32
CA SER A 239 -0.81 11.27 6.18
C SER A 239 -1.38 9.89 6.56
N CYS A 240 -1.51 8.97 5.59
CA CYS A 240 -1.99 7.61 5.85
C CYS A 240 -1.02 6.85 6.77
N LEU A 241 0.27 6.85 6.45
CA LEU A 241 1.29 6.14 7.23
C LEU A 241 1.39 6.68 8.66
N GLY A 242 1.23 7.99 8.86
CA GLY A 242 1.21 8.60 10.18
C GLY A 242 0.07 8.09 11.08
N ASN A 243 -1.01 7.60 10.48
CA ASN A 243 -2.19 7.07 11.18
C ASN A 243 -2.25 5.53 11.23
N LEU A 244 -1.38 4.84 10.49
CA LEU A 244 -1.28 3.38 10.50
C LEU A 244 -0.25 2.94 11.55
N ARG A 245 -0.58 1.87 12.28
CA ARG A 245 0.34 1.23 13.22
C ARG A 245 0.34 -0.26 12.93
N LEU A 246 1.53 -0.82 12.79
CA LEU A 246 1.71 -2.27 12.73
C LEU A 246 2.00 -2.79 14.14
N ARG A 247 1.33 -3.87 14.50
CA ARG A 247 1.76 -4.67 15.63
C ARG A 247 2.90 -5.57 15.18
N ARG A 248 3.80 -5.88 16.09
CA ARG A 248 4.88 -6.82 15.78
C ARG A 248 4.28 -8.18 15.40
N PRO A 249 4.86 -8.90 14.42
CA PRO A 249 4.53 -10.28 14.17
C PRO A 249 4.67 -11.09 15.47
N ASP A 250 3.74 -12.01 15.73
CA ASP A 250 3.84 -12.88 16.91
C ASP A 250 4.92 -13.95 16.69
N VAL A 251 6.16 -13.50 16.77
CA VAL A 251 7.33 -14.39 16.66
C VAL A 251 7.35 -15.41 17.80
N ASN A 252 6.77 -15.07 18.97
CA ASN A 252 6.70 -15.98 20.10
C ASN A 252 5.76 -17.16 19.82
N ALA A 253 4.60 -16.92 19.21
CA ALA A 253 3.70 -18.00 18.82
C ALA A 253 4.35 -18.93 17.80
N LEU A 254 5.06 -18.39 16.82
CA LEU A 254 5.80 -19.18 15.85
C LEU A 254 6.94 -19.97 16.53
N TRP A 255 7.69 -19.34 17.43
CA TRP A 255 8.74 -19.99 18.20
C TRP A 255 8.18 -21.16 19.03
N ILE A 256 7.08 -20.95 19.75
CA ILE A 256 6.43 -21.99 20.55
C ILE A 256 5.98 -23.15 19.67
N GLN A 257 5.42 -22.87 18.50
CA GLN A 257 5.00 -23.90 17.56
C GLN A 257 6.21 -24.76 17.12
N VAL A 258 7.26 -24.11 16.60
CA VAL A 258 8.48 -24.82 16.14
C VAL A 258 9.13 -25.57 17.27
N PHE A 259 9.21 -24.99 18.47
CA PHE A 259 9.75 -25.64 19.65
C PHE A 259 8.97 -26.92 20.00
N ARG A 260 7.62 -26.86 19.98
CA ARG A 260 6.79 -28.04 20.23
C ARG A 260 6.99 -29.13 19.19
N GLU A 261 7.08 -28.76 17.91
CA GLU A 261 7.35 -29.71 16.82
C GLU A 261 8.70 -30.40 17.00
N CYS A 262 9.75 -29.65 17.34
CA CYS A 262 11.07 -30.22 17.65
C CYS A 262 11.03 -31.17 18.87
N CYS A 263 10.31 -30.78 19.93
CA CYS A 263 10.16 -31.64 21.11
C CYS A 263 9.42 -32.93 20.79
N GLN A 264 8.36 -32.88 20.00
CA GLN A 264 7.63 -34.08 19.55
C GLN A 264 8.51 -34.99 18.71
N GLN A 265 9.32 -34.46 17.79
CA GLN A 265 10.29 -35.26 17.03
C GLN A 265 11.36 -35.90 17.92
N ALA A 266 11.73 -35.26 19.01
CA ALA A 266 12.68 -35.77 19.98
C ALA A 266 12.03 -36.72 21.01
N GLY A 267 10.73 -36.98 20.93
CA GLY A 267 9.99 -37.83 21.87
C GLY A 267 9.72 -37.17 23.23
N TRP A 268 9.81 -35.85 23.32
CA TRP A 268 9.57 -35.08 24.54
C TRP A 268 8.12 -34.61 24.61
N MET A 269 7.45 -34.88 25.73
CA MET A 269 6.13 -34.27 25.99
C MET A 269 6.33 -32.86 26.55
N VAL A 270 5.82 -31.88 25.83
CA VAL A 270 5.71 -30.48 26.31
C VAL A 270 4.28 -30.28 26.78
N THR A 271 4.10 -30.17 28.09
CA THR A 271 2.81 -29.85 28.72
C THR A 271 2.49 -28.36 28.57
#